data_bac34f31293220c678bdf8d43fb65ca5
#
_entry.id   bac34f31293220c678bdf8d43fb65ca5
#
_cell.length_a   1.000
_cell.length_b   1.000
_cell.length_c   1.000
_cell.angle_alpha   90.00
_cell.angle_beta   90.00
_cell.angle_gamma   90.00
#
_symmetry.space_group_name_H-M   'P 1'
#
loop_
_entity.id
_entity.type
_entity.pdbx_description
1 polymer ?
#
loop_
_entity_poly.entity_id
_entity_poly.type
_entity_poly.pdbx_seq_one_letter_code
_entity_poly.pdbx_strand_id
1 'polypeptide(L)'
;TPVIGHGITALVDGVHYRIGSARWLGLDPAQERGRGLAIYLADEQQVLARFNLEDTLRPDARALIAAFKAAGLQTTVLTGDSSLQADEIARELGVDELVKGVSPDGKLAYLKAREAQGDISIMVGDGINDAPVLAGAHASFAMAGGTDLAKNSADAILLADDLSRLLEARVLAMRTRKIIIENFAWSIGYNLLVLPLAACGWLPPYLAAAGMSLSSLIVVTNSMRLNR
;
A
#
# COMPACT_ATOMS: atom_id res chain seq x y z
N THR A 1 -34.12 3.58 6.91
CA THR A 1 -33.31 4.20 7.97
C THR A 1 -32.13 3.28 8.28
N PRO A 2 -30.88 3.74 8.25
CA PRO A 2 -29.73 2.93 8.64
C PRO A 2 -29.74 2.67 10.15
N VAL A 3 -29.37 1.44 10.52
CA VAL A 3 -29.13 1.02 11.92
C VAL A 3 -27.64 0.75 12.04
N ILE A 4 -26.92 1.66 12.69
CA ILE A 4 -25.45 1.65 12.73
C ILE A 4 -24.93 0.31 13.27
N GLY A 5 -24.02 -0.34 12.55
CA GLY A 5 -23.41 -1.62 12.93
C GLY A 5 -24.28 -2.86 12.66
N HIS A 6 -25.48 -2.70 12.12
CA HIS A 6 -26.43 -3.81 11.94
C HIS A 6 -26.96 -3.93 10.52
N GLY A 7 -27.48 -2.85 9.92
CA GLY A 7 -28.10 -2.91 8.61
C GLY A 7 -29.01 -1.72 8.31
N ILE A 8 -29.99 -1.92 7.45
CA ILE A 8 -30.95 -0.91 7.02
C ILE A 8 -32.37 -1.43 7.23
N THR A 9 -33.26 -0.55 7.71
CA THR A 9 -34.71 -0.79 7.77
C THR A 9 -35.44 0.15 6.82
N ALA A 10 -36.45 -0.34 6.15
CA ALA A 10 -37.30 0.46 5.26
C ALA A 10 -38.76 0.04 5.40
N LEU A 11 -39.67 1.01 5.28
CA LEU A 11 -41.10 0.77 5.10
C LEU A 11 -41.40 1.04 3.63
N VAL A 12 -41.91 0.02 2.92
CA VAL A 12 -42.26 0.10 1.50
C VAL A 12 -43.64 -0.49 1.33
N ASP A 13 -44.58 0.28 0.82
CA ASP A 13 -45.99 -0.11 0.63
C ASP A 13 -46.65 -0.71 1.87
N GLY A 14 -46.31 -0.17 3.06
CA GLY A 14 -46.84 -0.63 4.35
C GLY A 14 -46.19 -1.90 4.92
N VAL A 15 -45.17 -2.45 4.26
CA VAL A 15 -44.41 -3.62 4.72
C VAL A 15 -43.05 -3.17 5.24
N HIS A 16 -42.65 -3.65 6.42
CA HIS A 16 -41.34 -3.41 6.99
C HIS A 16 -40.31 -4.39 6.45
N TYR A 17 -39.31 -3.85 5.78
CA TYR A 17 -38.14 -4.61 5.29
C TYR A 17 -36.92 -4.32 6.14
N ARG A 18 -36.09 -5.34 6.32
CA ARG A 18 -34.80 -5.26 7.00
C ARG A 18 -33.73 -5.92 6.11
N ILE A 19 -32.60 -5.25 5.90
CA ILE A 19 -31.45 -5.81 5.20
C ILE A 19 -30.24 -5.70 6.10
N GLY A 20 -29.55 -6.82 6.37
CA GLY A 20 -28.39 -6.85 7.27
C GLY A 20 -27.88 -8.27 7.56
N SER A 21 -27.09 -8.41 8.62
CA SER A 21 -26.49 -9.69 9.03
C SER A 21 -27.56 -10.67 9.56
N ALA A 22 -27.29 -11.98 9.43
CA ALA A 22 -28.15 -13.04 9.99
C ALA A 22 -28.41 -12.82 11.48
N ARG A 23 -27.36 -12.50 12.24
CA ARG A 23 -27.47 -12.25 13.70
C ARG A 23 -28.44 -11.13 14.04
N TRP A 24 -28.42 -10.04 13.26
CA TRP A 24 -29.32 -8.91 13.50
C TRP A 24 -30.76 -9.21 13.13
N LEU A 25 -30.99 -10.08 12.14
CA LEU A 25 -32.31 -10.54 11.74
C LEU A 25 -32.84 -11.67 12.63
N GLY A 26 -32.06 -12.16 13.60
CA GLY A 26 -32.44 -13.25 14.50
C GLY A 26 -32.47 -14.62 13.81
N LEU A 27 -31.71 -14.78 12.71
CA LEU A 27 -31.64 -16.04 11.99
C LEU A 27 -30.64 -16.98 12.68
N ASP A 28 -30.97 -18.30 12.63
CA ASP A 28 -30.09 -19.34 13.18
C ASP A 28 -28.75 -19.35 12.44
N PRO A 29 -27.62 -19.20 13.15
CA PRO A 29 -26.28 -19.32 12.54
C PRO A 29 -26.05 -20.66 11.82
N ALA A 30 -26.76 -21.73 12.20
CA ALA A 30 -26.71 -23.02 11.50
C ALA A 30 -27.23 -22.94 10.05
N GLN A 31 -28.00 -21.92 9.71
CA GLN A 31 -28.50 -21.66 8.36
C GLN A 31 -27.49 -20.87 7.51
N GLU A 32 -26.41 -20.36 8.09
CA GLU A 32 -25.28 -19.72 7.38
C GLU A 32 -24.42 -20.76 6.63
N ARG A 33 -25.06 -21.66 5.86
CA ARG A 33 -24.34 -22.60 5.00
C ARG A 33 -23.84 -21.88 3.76
N GLY A 34 -22.59 -21.40 3.80
CA GLY A 34 -21.94 -20.77 2.63
C GLY A 34 -20.59 -20.18 2.99
N ARG A 35 -19.68 -20.12 2.02
CA ARG A 35 -18.43 -19.38 2.13
C ARG A 35 -18.72 -17.89 1.97
N GLY A 36 -18.05 -17.04 2.74
CA GLY A 36 -18.11 -15.58 2.60
C GLY A 36 -19.15 -14.89 3.49
N LEU A 37 -19.15 -13.56 3.41
CA LEU A 37 -20.08 -12.69 4.11
C LEU A 37 -21.45 -12.76 3.45
N ALA A 38 -22.52 -13.03 4.22
CA ALA A 38 -23.87 -13.03 3.72
C ALA A 38 -24.69 -11.88 4.31
N ILE A 39 -25.43 -11.20 3.46
CA ILE A 39 -26.44 -10.20 3.82
C ILE A 39 -27.80 -10.74 3.47
N TYR A 40 -28.76 -10.56 4.37
CA TYR A 40 -30.10 -11.07 4.22
C TYR A 40 -31.11 -9.92 4.12
N LEU A 41 -32.05 -10.06 3.21
CA LEU A 41 -33.26 -9.24 3.14
C LEU A 41 -34.42 -10.04 3.73
N ALA A 42 -35.11 -9.48 4.69
CA ALA A 42 -36.28 -10.08 5.32
C ALA A 42 -37.43 -9.07 5.47
N ASP A 43 -38.63 -9.54 5.41
CA ASP A 43 -39.82 -8.86 5.94
C ASP A 43 -40.10 -9.29 7.38
N GLU A 44 -41.31 -9.00 7.90
CA GLU A 44 -41.72 -9.37 9.26
C GLU A 44 -41.99 -10.88 9.42
N GLN A 45 -42.12 -11.61 8.31
CA GLN A 45 -42.57 -13.00 8.32
C GLN A 45 -41.48 -13.98 7.88
N GLN A 46 -40.61 -13.56 6.93
CA GLN A 46 -39.66 -14.48 6.32
C GLN A 46 -38.41 -13.77 5.71
N VAL A 47 -37.38 -14.58 5.44
CA VAL A 47 -36.23 -14.17 4.64
C VAL A 47 -36.62 -14.24 3.19
N LEU A 48 -36.52 -13.10 2.50
CA LEU A 48 -36.86 -12.95 1.08
C LEU A 48 -35.69 -13.23 0.15
N ALA A 49 -34.49 -12.83 0.58
CA ALA A 49 -33.29 -13.02 -0.21
C ALA A 49 -32.04 -13.13 0.68
N ARG A 50 -31.05 -13.84 0.16
CA ARG A 50 -29.69 -13.92 0.69
C ARG A 50 -28.74 -13.44 -0.39
N PHE A 51 -27.89 -12.48 -0.04
CA PHE A 51 -26.80 -11.98 -0.90
C PHE A 51 -25.49 -12.51 -0.35
N ASN A 52 -24.79 -13.32 -1.12
CA ASN A 52 -23.45 -13.75 -0.78
C ASN A 52 -22.47 -12.70 -1.32
N LEU A 53 -21.65 -12.15 -0.44
CA LEU A 53 -20.57 -11.25 -0.80
C LEU A 53 -19.27 -12.06 -0.77
N GLU A 54 -18.60 -12.11 -1.90
CA GLU A 54 -17.29 -12.74 -2.01
C GLU A 54 -16.29 -11.66 -2.38
N ASP A 55 -15.22 -11.56 -1.61
CA ASP A 55 -14.09 -10.73 -1.97
C ASP A 55 -13.31 -11.44 -3.08
N THR A 56 -13.18 -10.77 -4.20
CA THR A 56 -12.37 -11.24 -5.32
C THR A 56 -10.99 -10.60 -5.27
N LEU A 57 -9.97 -11.44 -5.44
CA LEU A 57 -8.61 -10.94 -5.58
C LEU A 57 -8.48 -10.10 -6.86
N ARG A 58 -7.72 -9.00 -6.75
CA ARG A 58 -7.33 -8.24 -7.93
C ARG A 58 -6.50 -9.14 -8.86
N PRO A 59 -6.72 -9.06 -10.18
CA PRO A 59 -6.08 -9.99 -11.13
C PRO A 59 -4.54 -9.95 -11.08
N ASP A 60 -3.98 -8.78 -10.76
CA ASP A 60 -2.54 -8.49 -10.70
C ASP A 60 -1.90 -8.72 -9.31
N ALA A 61 -2.71 -8.92 -8.26
CA ALA A 61 -2.22 -9.04 -6.89
C ALA A 61 -1.24 -10.21 -6.70
N ARG A 62 -1.57 -11.39 -7.24
CA ARG A 62 -0.70 -12.57 -7.15
C ARG A 62 0.65 -12.35 -7.85
N ALA A 63 0.63 -11.73 -9.03
CA ALA A 63 1.84 -11.42 -9.79
C ALA A 63 2.72 -10.41 -9.04
N LEU A 64 2.11 -9.40 -8.41
CA LEU A 64 2.82 -8.42 -7.58
C LEU A 64 3.52 -9.10 -6.40
N ILE A 65 2.80 -9.92 -5.63
CA ILE A 65 3.37 -10.64 -4.47
C ILE A 65 4.53 -11.53 -4.91
N ALA A 66 4.35 -12.31 -5.98
CA ALA A 66 5.42 -13.16 -6.51
C ALA A 66 6.66 -12.35 -6.93
N ALA A 67 6.48 -11.19 -7.55
CA ALA A 67 7.57 -10.31 -7.95
C ALA A 67 8.30 -9.68 -6.74
N PHE A 68 7.57 -9.30 -5.69
CA PHE A 68 8.18 -8.79 -4.46
C PHE A 68 8.98 -9.87 -3.74
N LYS A 69 8.46 -11.08 -3.64
CA LYS A 69 9.20 -12.23 -3.07
C LYS A 69 10.45 -12.58 -3.88
N ALA A 70 10.35 -12.60 -5.20
CA ALA A 70 11.51 -12.80 -6.08
C ALA A 70 12.58 -11.71 -5.90
N ALA A 71 12.16 -10.50 -5.49
CA ALA A 71 13.05 -9.39 -5.16
C ALA A 71 13.60 -9.43 -3.72
N GLY A 72 13.32 -10.49 -2.96
CA GLY A 72 13.76 -10.68 -1.57
C GLY A 72 13.00 -9.81 -0.55
N LEU A 73 11.81 -9.32 -0.91
CA LEU A 73 10.94 -8.57 0.00
C LEU A 73 10.00 -9.52 0.73
N GLN A 74 9.82 -9.28 2.02
CA GLN A 74 8.80 -9.97 2.81
C GLN A 74 7.44 -9.32 2.56
N THR A 75 6.41 -10.15 2.45
CA THR A 75 5.05 -9.72 2.14
C THR A 75 4.09 -10.12 3.24
N THR A 76 3.32 -9.17 3.75
CA THR A 76 2.37 -9.38 4.85
C THR A 76 1.01 -8.82 4.47
N VAL A 77 -0.05 -9.57 4.76
CA VAL A 77 -1.43 -9.07 4.71
C VAL A 77 -1.88 -8.71 6.12
N LEU A 78 -2.32 -7.46 6.32
CA LEU A 78 -2.92 -6.98 7.56
C LEU A 78 -4.40 -6.77 7.34
N THR A 79 -5.27 -7.57 7.97
CA THR A 79 -6.72 -7.48 7.78
C THR A 79 -7.48 -7.44 9.10
N GLY A 80 -8.57 -6.67 9.13
CA GLY A 80 -9.55 -6.72 10.22
C GLY A 80 -10.46 -7.95 10.16
N ASP A 81 -10.49 -8.64 9.03
CA ASP A 81 -11.25 -9.87 8.86
C ASP A 81 -10.56 -11.02 9.61
N SER A 82 -11.31 -11.70 10.48
CA SER A 82 -10.87 -12.88 11.23
C SER A 82 -11.37 -14.21 10.64
N SER A 83 -12.06 -14.16 9.51
CA SER A 83 -12.70 -15.32 8.88
C SER A 83 -11.68 -16.30 8.27
N LEU A 84 -12.16 -17.49 7.94
CA LEU A 84 -11.38 -18.49 7.18
C LEU A 84 -11.13 -18.03 5.74
N GLN A 85 -11.94 -17.11 5.20
CA GLN A 85 -11.74 -16.56 3.88
C GLN A 85 -10.43 -15.76 3.80
N ALA A 86 -10.06 -15.04 4.86
CA ALA A 86 -8.77 -14.33 4.93
C ALA A 86 -7.59 -15.31 4.81
N ASP A 87 -7.69 -16.51 5.43
CA ASP A 87 -6.65 -17.55 5.30
C ASP A 87 -6.57 -18.10 3.87
N GLU A 88 -7.72 -18.31 3.21
CA GLU A 88 -7.76 -18.79 1.81
C GLU A 88 -7.14 -17.75 0.87
N ILE A 89 -7.51 -16.47 1.02
CA ILE A 89 -6.97 -15.34 0.24
C ILE A 89 -5.46 -15.22 0.44
N ALA A 90 -4.97 -15.26 1.67
CA ALA A 90 -3.54 -15.15 1.95
C ALA A 90 -2.75 -16.32 1.34
N ARG A 91 -3.30 -17.53 1.41
CA ARG A 91 -2.71 -18.72 0.77
C ARG A 91 -2.71 -18.60 -0.75
N GLU A 92 -3.79 -18.10 -1.33
CA GLU A 92 -3.91 -17.89 -2.77
C GLU A 92 -2.95 -16.82 -3.28
N LEU A 93 -2.76 -15.73 -2.55
CA LEU A 93 -1.76 -14.70 -2.83
C LEU A 93 -0.33 -15.20 -2.65
N GLY A 94 -0.13 -16.17 -1.76
CA GLY A 94 1.19 -16.69 -1.43
C GLY A 94 2.02 -15.72 -0.61
N VAL A 95 1.40 -14.88 0.24
CA VAL A 95 2.11 -13.98 1.15
C VAL A 95 2.93 -14.76 2.19
N ASP A 96 3.94 -14.11 2.76
CA ASP A 96 4.80 -14.73 3.77
C ASP A 96 4.13 -14.73 5.15
N GLU A 97 3.30 -13.73 5.42
CA GLU A 97 2.62 -13.58 6.71
C GLU A 97 1.20 -13.05 6.54
N LEU A 98 0.30 -13.56 7.38
CA LEU A 98 -1.06 -13.07 7.52
C LEU A 98 -1.32 -12.68 8.98
N VAL A 99 -1.71 -11.43 9.19
CA VAL A 99 -2.14 -10.91 10.50
C VAL A 99 -3.61 -10.51 10.37
N LYS A 100 -4.50 -11.29 10.97
CA LYS A 100 -5.95 -11.13 10.85
C LYS A 100 -6.61 -10.68 12.14
N GLY A 101 -7.82 -10.14 12.03
CA GLY A 101 -8.61 -9.67 13.17
C GLY A 101 -8.03 -8.45 13.86
N VAL A 102 -7.18 -7.66 13.17
CA VAL A 102 -6.52 -6.50 13.76
C VAL A 102 -7.31 -5.21 13.53
N SER A 103 -7.45 -4.42 14.60
CA SER A 103 -8.01 -3.07 14.53
C SER A 103 -7.07 -2.13 13.76
N PRO A 104 -7.52 -0.94 13.35
CA PRO A 104 -6.66 0.09 12.75
C PRO A 104 -5.41 0.39 13.61
N ASP A 105 -5.60 0.57 14.93
CA ASP A 105 -4.49 0.78 15.87
C ASP A 105 -3.57 -0.45 15.96
N GLY A 106 -4.14 -1.65 15.88
CA GLY A 106 -3.39 -2.90 15.85
C GLY A 106 -2.51 -3.03 14.61
N LYS A 107 -3.00 -2.59 13.44
CA LYS A 107 -2.19 -2.53 12.21
C LYS A 107 -1.01 -1.59 12.35
N LEU A 108 -1.24 -0.40 12.93
CA LEU A 108 -0.16 0.56 13.19
C LEU A 108 0.85 0.02 14.20
N ALA A 109 0.38 -0.62 15.29
CA ALA A 109 1.25 -1.22 16.29
C ALA A 109 2.12 -2.34 15.69
N TYR A 110 1.55 -3.20 14.84
CA TYR A 110 2.30 -4.21 14.11
C TYR A 110 3.39 -3.59 13.24
N LEU A 111 3.05 -2.58 12.44
CA LEU A 111 4.00 -1.86 11.59
C LEU A 111 5.17 -1.30 12.42
N LYS A 112 4.87 -0.59 13.52
CA LYS A 112 5.87 0.01 14.39
C LYS A 112 6.75 -1.02 15.09
N ALA A 113 6.20 -2.18 15.44
CA ALA A 113 6.98 -3.28 16.00
C ALA A 113 8.00 -3.86 14.99
N ARG A 114 7.62 -3.96 13.71
CA ARG A 114 8.52 -4.39 12.62
C ARG A 114 9.62 -3.34 12.37
N GLU A 115 9.24 -2.07 12.32
CA GLU A 115 10.19 -0.96 12.14
C GLU A 115 11.21 -0.87 13.29
N ALA A 116 10.78 -1.14 14.53
CA ALA A 116 11.68 -1.20 15.68
C ALA A 116 12.72 -2.35 15.59
N GLN A 117 12.44 -3.37 14.78
CA GLN A 117 13.39 -4.45 14.46
C GLN A 117 14.35 -4.09 13.31
N GLY A 118 14.18 -2.91 12.71
CA GLY A 118 15.03 -2.41 11.62
C GLY A 118 14.44 -2.63 10.22
N ASP A 119 13.21 -3.10 10.13
CA ASP A 119 12.53 -3.27 8.84
C ASP A 119 12.16 -1.91 8.24
N ILE A 120 12.24 -1.81 6.92
CA ILE A 120 11.73 -0.68 6.14
C ILE A 120 10.42 -1.12 5.50
N SER A 121 9.34 -0.44 5.86
CA SER A 121 7.99 -0.80 5.49
C SER A 121 7.46 0.00 4.31
N ILE A 122 6.72 -0.70 3.43
CA ILE A 122 5.85 -0.09 2.43
C ILE A 122 4.42 -0.54 2.75
N MET A 123 3.51 0.40 2.91
CA MET A 123 2.09 0.12 3.15
C MET A 123 1.27 0.45 1.91
N VAL A 124 0.34 -0.45 1.58
CA VAL A 124 -0.67 -0.24 0.53
C VAL A 124 -2.04 -0.43 1.14
N GLY A 125 -2.94 0.53 0.95
CA GLY A 125 -4.28 0.47 1.52
C GLY A 125 -5.28 1.34 0.75
N ASP A 126 -6.57 1.14 1.03
CA ASP A 126 -7.67 1.87 0.35
C ASP A 126 -8.74 2.38 1.33
N GLY A 127 -8.78 1.88 2.55
CA GLY A 127 -9.82 2.16 3.52
C GLY A 127 -9.54 3.32 4.48
N ILE A 128 -10.60 3.85 5.09
CA ILE A 128 -10.51 4.82 6.19
C ILE A 128 -9.68 4.24 7.35
N ASN A 129 -9.84 2.93 7.59
CA ASN A 129 -9.16 2.21 8.66
C ASN A 129 -7.64 2.06 8.43
N ASP A 130 -7.18 2.28 7.20
CA ASP A 130 -5.76 2.18 6.85
C ASP A 130 -5.02 3.52 6.93
N ALA A 131 -5.74 4.64 7.07
CA ALA A 131 -5.15 5.98 7.13
C ALA A 131 -4.05 6.12 8.20
N PRO A 132 -4.21 5.64 9.45
CA PRO A 132 -3.15 5.73 10.46
C PRO A 132 -1.90 4.91 10.09
N VAL A 133 -2.06 3.74 9.50
CA VAL A 133 -0.93 2.88 9.15
C VAL A 133 -0.25 3.36 7.85
N LEU A 134 -1.00 3.94 6.91
CA LEU A 134 -0.44 4.62 5.74
C LEU A 134 0.45 5.79 6.16
N ALA A 135 -0.05 6.67 7.03
CA ALA A 135 0.72 7.79 7.54
C ALA A 135 1.93 7.37 8.40
N GLY A 136 1.89 6.17 8.99
CA GLY A 136 2.94 5.64 9.85
C GLY A 136 4.06 4.89 9.13
N ALA A 137 3.88 4.46 7.89
CA ALA A 137 4.86 3.67 7.14
C ALA A 137 6.03 4.52 6.61
N HIS A 138 7.15 3.86 6.26
CA HIS A 138 8.29 4.55 5.62
C HIS A 138 7.96 5.02 4.19
N ALA A 139 7.12 4.29 3.48
CA ALA A 139 6.51 4.70 2.23
C ALA A 139 5.10 4.11 2.15
N SER A 140 4.16 4.86 1.59
CA SER A 140 2.77 4.45 1.54
C SER A 140 2.08 4.79 0.22
N PHE A 141 1.18 3.90 -0.19
CA PHE A 141 0.40 4.03 -1.40
C PHE A 141 -1.08 3.83 -1.11
N ALA A 142 -1.91 4.80 -1.51
CA ALA A 142 -3.36 4.64 -1.53
C ALA A 142 -3.82 4.20 -2.92
N MET A 143 -4.86 3.35 -2.95
CA MET A 143 -5.51 2.96 -4.21
C MET A 143 -6.38 4.09 -4.75
N ALA A 144 -6.55 4.16 -6.09
CA ALA A 144 -7.40 5.17 -6.74
C ALA A 144 -8.85 5.15 -6.25
N GLY A 145 -9.41 3.95 -6.06
CA GLY A 145 -10.74 3.73 -5.50
C GLY A 145 -10.86 3.95 -4.00
N GLY A 146 -9.73 4.22 -3.31
CA GLY A 146 -9.70 4.41 -1.87
C GLY A 146 -10.39 5.70 -1.41
N THR A 147 -10.64 5.77 -0.10
CA THR A 147 -11.26 6.94 0.53
C THR A 147 -10.35 8.17 0.48
N ASP A 148 -10.93 9.36 0.52
CA ASP A 148 -10.17 10.62 0.54
C ASP A 148 -9.23 10.69 1.76
N LEU A 149 -9.63 10.10 2.89
CA LEU A 149 -8.78 10.04 4.08
C LEU A 149 -7.54 9.17 3.85
N ALA A 150 -7.69 7.99 3.22
CA ALA A 150 -6.56 7.14 2.86
C ALA A 150 -5.63 7.83 1.87
N LYS A 151 -6.20 8.48 0.83
CA LYS A 151 -5.43 9.24 -0.16
C LYS A 151 -4.63 10.40 0.43
N ASN A 152 -5.22 11.12 1.37
CA ASN A 152 -4.54 12.25 2.05
C ASN A 152 -3.49 11.79 3.07
N SER A 153 -3.54 10.54 3.50
CA SER A 153 -2.61 9.96 4.47
C SER A 153 -1.43 9.22 3.83
N ALA A 154 -1.51 8.95 2.53
CA ALA A 154 -0.48 8.23 1.79
C ALA A 154 0.52 9.18 1.12
N ASP A 155 1.77 8.72 0.95
CA ASP A 155 2.82 9.45 0.22
C ASP A 155 2.55 9.51 -1.29
N ALA A 156 1.87 8.50 -1.83
CA ALA A 156 1.53 8.40 -3.23
C ALA A 156 0.17 7.77 -3.46
N ILE A 157 -0.46 8.08 -4.59
CA ILE A 157 -1.74 7.53 -5.00
C ILE A 157 -1.57 6.76 -6.31
N LEU A 158 -2.03 5.53 -6.34
CA LEU A 158 -2.13 4.75 -7.56
C LEU A 158 -3.35 5.25 -8.33
N LEU A 159 -3.13 5.97 -9.43
CA LEU A 159 -4.21 6.61 -10.22
C LEU A 159 -5.11 5.62 -10.97
N ALA A 160 -4.69 4.38 -11.12
CA ALA A 160 -5.48 3.28 -11.64
C ALA A 160 -5.51 2.16 -10.60
N ASP A 161 -6.52 1.30 -10.68
CA ASP A 161 -6.62 0.08 -9.87
C ASP A 161 -5.65 -1.01 -10.38
N ASP A 162 -4.41 -0.62 -10.64
CA ASP A 162 -3.35 -1.43 -11.22
C ASP A 162 -2.17 -1.49 -10.25
N LEU A 163 -2.05 -2.62 -9.56
CA LEU A 163 -0.99 -2.87 -8.59
C LEU A 163 0.39 -3.04 -9.26
N SER A 164 0.46 -3.28 -10.57
CA SER A 164 1.73 -3.40 -11.30
C SER A 164 2.55 -2.10 -11.22
N ARG A 165 1.90 -0.96 -11.02
CA ARG A 165 2.54 0.35 -10.82
C ARG A 165 3.45 0.40 -9.60
N LEU A 166 3.19 -0.44 -8.59
CA LEU A 166 4.10 -0.55 -7.44
C LEU A 166 5.46 -1.14 -7.83
N LEU A 167 5.47 -2.07 -8.79
CA LEU A 167 6.73 -2.62 -9.32
C LEU A 167 7.48 -1.57 -10.14
N GLU A 168 6.77 -0.80 -10.97
CA GLU A 168 7.35 0.31 -11.74
C GLU A 168 7.95 1.37 -10.80
N ALA A 169 7.19 1.77 -9.77
CA ALA A 169 7.65 2.72 -8.76
C ALA A 169 8.93 2.23 -8.05
N ARG A 170 8.98 0.94 -7.68
CA ARG A 170 10.18 0.34 -7.08
C ARG A 170 11.38 0.38 -8.03
N VAL A 171 11.18 -0.02 -9.30
CA VAL A 171 12.27 0.00 -10.30
C VAL A 171 12.79 1.42 -10.49
N LEU A 172 11.89 2.40 -10.59
CA LEU A 172 12.25 3.81 -10.72
C LEU A 172 13.00 4.31 -9.48
N ALA A 173 12.54 3.99 -8.29
CA ALA A 173 13.21 4.35 -7.03
C ALA A 173 14.63 3.77 -6.95
N MET A 174 14.82 2.52 -7.36
CA MET A 174 16.15 1.90 -7.39
C MET A 174 17.08 2.57 -8.41
N ARG A 175 16.57 2.91 -9.60
CA ARG A 175 17.34 3.68 -10.61
C ARG A 175 17.70 5.06 -10.08
N THR A 176 16.75 5.75 -9.48
CA THR A 176 16.97 7.08 -8.88
C THR A 176 18.06 7.01 -7.81
N ARG A 177 17.98 6.06 -6.88
CA ARG A 177 19.00 5.85 -5.85
C ARG A 177 20.39 5.61 -6.45
N LYS A 178 20.48 4.78 -7.50
CA LYS A 178 21.73 4.51 -8.18
C LYS A 178 22.34 5.80 -8.78
N ILE A 179 21.54 6.59 -9.49
CA ILE A 179 21.99 7.84 -10.10
C ILE A 179 22.39 8.87 -9.02
N ILE A 180 21.67 8.96 -7.92
CA ILE A 180 22.03 9.80 -6.78
C ILE A 180 23.41 9.41 -6.25
N ILE A 181 23.68 8.12 -6.03
CA ILE A 181 24.96 7.62 -5.54
C ILE A 181 26.09 7.92 -6.56
N GLU A 182 25.85 7.69 -7.84
CA GLU A 182 26.80 8.02 -8.91
C GLU A 182 27.16 9.52 -8.89
N ASN A 183 26.16 10.39 -8.78
CA ASN A 183 26.34 11.84 -8.74
C ASN A 183 27.12 12.29 -7.49
N PHE A 184 26.80 11.73 -6.31
CA PHE A 184 27.54 12.01 -5.08
C PHE A 184 28.97 11.52 -5.17
N ALA A 185 29.21 10.29 -5.65
CA ALA A 185 30.54 9.75 -5.79
C ALA A 185 31.38 10.61 -6.75
N TRP A 186 30.82 11.06 -7.88
CA TRP A 186 31.45 11.97 -8.80
C TRP A 186 31.79 13.32 -8.13
N SER A 187 30.81 13.96 -7.49
CA SER A 187 30.98 15.27 -6.85
C SER A 187 32.02 15.24 -5.73
N ILE A 188 31.96 14.23 -4.86
CA ILE A 188 32.95 14.07 -3.79
C ILE A 188 34.33 13.78 -4.34
N GLY A 189 34.44 12.86 -5.31
CA GLY A 189 35.70 12.50 -5.96
C GLY A 189 36.35 13.68 -6.65
N TYR A 190 35.56 14.46 -7.40
CA TYR A 190 36.02 15.68 -8.04
C TYR A 190 36.57 16.71 -7.02
N ASN A 191 35.82 16.98 -5.97
CA ASN A 191 36.21 17.93 -4.93
C ASN A 191 37.48 17.47 -4.16
N LEU A 192 37.54 16.17 -3.80
CA LEU A 192 38.70 15.58 -3.14
C LEU A 192 40.00 15.71 -3.96
N LEU A 193 39.87 15.70 -5.29
CA LEU A 193 41.03 15.84 -6.19
C LEU A 193 41.39 17.31 -6.43
N VAL A 194 40.39 18.14 -6.69
CA VAL A 194 40.60 19.53 -7.13
C VAL A 194 40.98 20.46 -6.00
N LEU A 195 40.35 20.30 -4.79
CA LEU A 195 40.63 21.20 -3.67
C LEU A 195 42.08 21.17 -3.18
N PRO A 196 42.74 20.00 -3.02
CA PRO A 196 44.17 19.98 -2.64
C PRO A 196 45.06 20.60 -3.72
N LEU A 197 44.79 20.34 -5.02
CA LEU A 197 45.57 20.91 -6.12
C LEU A 197 45.44 22.44 -6.17
N ALA A 198 44.24 22.95 -5.93
CA ALA A 198 44.02 24.40 -5.84
C ALA A 198 44.70 25.00 -4.59
N ALA A 199 44.63 24.34 -3.45
CA ALA A 199 45.31 24.79 -2.22
C ALA A 199 46.83 24.83 -2.36
N CYS A 200 47.43 23.90 -3.10
CA CYS A 200 48.86 23.89 -3.39
C CYS A 200 49.27 24.91 -4.48
N GLY A 201 48.31 25.65 -5.03
CA GLY A 201 48.60 26.64 -6.09
C GLY A 201 48.88 26.01 -7.47
N TRP A 202 48.66 24.71 -7.64
CA TRP A 202 48.92 24.00 -8.91
C TRP A 202 47.78 24.15 -9.92
N LEU A 203 46.60 24.59 -9.45
CA LEU A 203 45.43 24.78 -10.30
C LEU A 203 45.07 26.26 -10.41
N PRO A 204 45.20 26.87 -11.62
CA PRO A 204 44.77 28.23 -11.85
C PRO A 204 43.25 28.41 -11.63
N PRO A 205 42.79 29.58 -11.14
CA PRO A 205 41.36 29.81 -10.81
C PRO A 205 40.41 29.58 -11.99
N TYR A 206 40.81 29.94 -13.21
CA TYR A 206 39.98 29.76 -14.40
C TYR A 206 39.79 28.28 -14.78
N LEU A 207 40.78 27.42 -14.53
CA LEU A 207 40.66 25.98 -14.74
C LEU A 207 39.79 25.34 -13.67
N ALA A 208 39.88 25.80 -12.42
CA ALA A 208 38.98 25.37 -11.35
C ALA A 208 37.52 25.71 -11.67
N ALA A 209 37.26 26.93 -12.14
CA ALA A 209 35.93 27.38 -12.55
C ALA A 209 35.37 26.56 -13.74
N ALA A 210 36.21 26.33 -14.77
CA ALA A 210 35.80 25.51 -15.92
C ALA A 210 35.50 24.07 -15.52
N GLY A 211 36.33 23.47 -14.66
CA GLY A 211 36.13 22.11 -14.15
C GLY A 211 34.87 21.98 -13.31
N MET A 212 34.55 22.98 -12.48
CA MET A 212 33.31 23.00 -11.70
C MET A 212 32.06 23.05 -12.58
N SER A 213 32.11 23.88 -13.66
CA SER A 213 31.01 23.95 -14.64
C SER A 213 30.86 22.62 -15.39
N LEU A 214 31.93 21.97 -15.78
CA LEU A 214 31.91 20.66 -16.43
C LEU A 214 31.37 19.57 -15.48
N SER A 215 31.80 19.58 -14.23
CA SER A 215 31.29 18.64 -13.19
C SER A 215 29.77 18.78 -13.01
N SER A 216 29.26 19.99 -12.96
CA SER A 216 27.82 20.25 -12.89
C SER A 216 27.08 19.72 -14.11
N LEU A 217 27.64 19.91 -15.31
CA LEU A 217 27.05 19.41 -16.54
C LEU A 217 26.99 17.86 -16.56
N ILE A 218 28.03 17.21 -16.07
CA ILE A 218 28.07 15.74 -15.95
C ILE A 218 26.95 15.24 -15.02
N VAL A 219 26.78 15.85 -13.84
CA VAL A 219 25.71 15.50 -12.87
C VAL A 219 24.32 15.68 -13.49
N VAL A 220 24.07 16.80 -14.16
CA VAL A 220 22.79 17.05 -14.84
C VAL A 220 22.55 16.02 -15.94
N THR A 221 23.55 15.77 -16.80
CA THR A 221 23.41 14.80 -17.89
C THR A 221 23.17 13.38 -17.38
N ASN A 222 23.85 13.00 -16.29
CA ASN A 222 23.62 11.70 -15.64
C ASN A 222 22.19 11.61 -15.09
N SER A 223 21.67 12.68 -14.47
CA SER A 223 20.31 12.74 -13.94
C SER A 223 19.23 12.63 -15.03
N MET A 224 19.50 13.12 -16.25
CA MET A 224 18.56 12.99 -17.39
C MET A 224 18.34 11.53 -17.84
N ARG A 225 19.17 10.58 -17.40
CA ARG A 225 18.97 9.14 -17.65
C ARG A 225 17.71 8.58 -16.96
N LEU A 226 17.13 9.30 -16.01
CA LEU A 226 15.84 8.92 -15.39
C LEU A 226 14.64 9.07 -16.34
N ASN A 227 14.75 9.91 -17.35
CA ASN A 227 13.68 10.16 -18.31
C ASN A 227 13.68 9.16 -19.49
N ARG A 228 14.54 8.16 -19.46
CA ARG A 228 14.65 7.07 -20.44
C ARG A 228 14.27 5.74 -19.78
#